data_cb26533de4119440a4b157ee32d22686
#
_entry.id   cb26533de4119440a4b157ee32d22686
#
_cell.length_a   1.000
_cell.length_b   1.000
_cell.length_c   1.000
_cell.angle_alpha   90.00
_cell.angle_beta   90.00
_cell.angle_gamma   90.00
#
_symmetry.space_group_name_H-M   'P 1'
#
loop_
_entity.id
_entity.type
_entity.pdbx_description
1 polymer ?
#
loop_
_entity_poly.entity_id
_entity_poly.type
_entity_poly.pdbx_seq_one_letter_code
_entity_poly.pdbx_strand_id
1 'polypeptide(L)'
;VGGDSAAPSEKANPSPKPTPLWDRSPGSVAAVGDSITRGFDACDVLSDCPEASWATGASPEVDSLAVRLLGRTGAARRSWNYAVTGARMADLPGQMAQAVRRKPQLVTVMVGANDACRRTPSAMTPVSAFRADFEDSLRSLRKALPKAQVFVASVPNLKRLWSEGRSSPMGKQVWKLGICPSMLGDADALDSAATLRRDTVQKRVEDYNKVLKEVCAEDKRCRYDGGAVYDYRFSTAQLSRWDYFHPSVNGQARLAEIAYRTVTAKKPLT
;
A
#
# COMPACT_ATOMS: atom_id res chain seq x y z
N VAL A 1 -78.49 -10.98 4.54
CA VAL A 1 -77.58 -10.04 5.19
C VAL A 1 -76.23 -10.61 5.05
N GLY A 2 -75.47 -10.15 4.01
CA GLY A 2 -74.08 -10.55 3.74
C GLY A 2 -73.09 -9.77 4.58
N GLY A 3 -72.24 -10.47 5.30
CA GLY A 3 -71.11 -9.90 5.99
C GLY A 3 -69.87 -10.01 5.11
N ASP A 4 -69.41 -8.91 4.56
CA ASP A 4 -68.12 -8.82 3.88
C ASP A 4 -66.99 -8.82 4.93
N SER A 5 -66.28 -9.94 5.00
CA SER A 5 -65.08 -10.07 5.82
C SER A 5 -63.92 -9.73 4.93
N ALA A 6 -63.45 -8.45 5.00
CA ALA A 6 -62.24 -8.06 4.32
C ALA A 6 -61.05 -8.71 5.03
N ALA A 7 -60.27 -9.53 4.30
CA ALA A 7 -59.01 -10.09 4.78
C ALA A 7 -58.00 -8.95 5.03
N PRO A 8 -57.19 -8.99 6.14
CA PRO A 8 -56.17 -7.99 6.38
C PRO A 8 -55.11 -8.06 5.27
N SER A 9 -54.88 -6.92 4.61
CA SER A 9 -53.83 -6.83 3.62
C SER A 9 -52.46 -7.05 4.34
N GLU A 10 -51.78 -8.15 3.99
CA GLU A 10 -50.40 -8.35 4.42
C GLU A 10 -49.58 -7.16 3.92
N LYS A 11 -49.05 -6.38 4.88
CA LYS A 11 -48.03 -5.38 4.58
C LYS A 11 -46.81 -6.14 4.04
N ALA A 12 -46.55 -5.99 2.75
CA ALA A 12 -45.31 -6.54 2.16
C ALA A 12 -44.11 -6.02 2.95
N ASN A 13 -43.28 -6.93 3.48
CA ASN A 13 -42.01 -6.57 4.11
C ASN A 13 -41.17 -5.80 3.08
N PRO A 14 -40.61 -4.63 3.45
CA PRO A 14 -39.74 -3.92 2.54
C PRO A 14 -38.58 -4.83 2.12
N SER A 15 -38.27 -4.86 0.84
CA SER A 15 -37.12 -5.60 0.31
C SER A 15 -35.85 -5.14 1.06
N PRO A 16 -34.98 -6.09 1.50
CA PRO A 16 -33.75 -5.70 2.17
C PRO A 16 -32.94 -4.78 1.24
N LYS A 17 -32.40 -3.68 1.79
CA LYS A 17 -31.50 -2.79 1.04
C LYS A 17 -30.30 -3.60 0.58
N PRO A 18 -29.87 -3.48 -0.71
CA PRO A 18 -28.69 -4.18 -1.18
C PRO A 18 -27.49 -3.78 -0.33
N THR A 19 -26.67 -4.77 0.09
CA THR A 19 -25.43 -4.52 0.80
C THR A 19 -24.52 -3.68 -0.09
N PRO A 20 -23.98 -2.55 0.40
CA PRO A 20 -23.02 -1.77 -0.37
C PRO A 20 -21.87 -2.65 -0.82
N LEU A 21 -21.43 -2.48 -2.08
CA LEU A 21 -20.32 -3.25 -2.61
C LEU A 21 -19.00 -2.96 -1.88
N TRP A 22 -18.85 -1.74 -1.37
CA TRP A 22 -17.71 -1.32 -0.57
C TRP A 22 -18.14 -0.90 0.83
N ASP A 23 -17.56 -1.56 1.84
CA ASP A 23 -17.72 -1.21 3.25
C ASP A 23 -16.65 -0.19 3.63
N ARG A 24 -17.07 0.98 4.08
CA ARG A 24 -16.17 2.07 4.51
C ARG A 24 -15.65 1.89 5.93
N SER A 25 -16.13 0.89 6.65
CA SER A 25 -15.77 0.58 8.02
C SER A 25 -15.43 -0.91 8.19
N PRO A 26 -14.45 -1.44 7.42
CA PRO A 26 -14.10 -2.84 7.55
C PRO A 26 -13.67 -3.17 8.98
N GLY A 27 -14.01 -4.36 9.44
CA GLY A 27 -13.84 -4.79 10.83
C GLY A 27 -12.50 -5.48 11.14
N SER A 28 -11.66 -5.71 10.12
CA SER A 28 -10.32 -6.30 10.31
C SER A 28 -9.42 -5.96 9.14
N VAL A 29 -8.12 -5.92 9.38
CA VAL A 29 -7.11 -5.47 8.40
C VAL A 29 -5.92 -6.42 8.40
N ALA A 30 -5.53 -6.91 7.23
CA ALA A 30 -4.25 -7.60 7.03
C ALA A 30 -3.41 -6.81 6.02
N ALA A 31 -2.17 -6.53 6.38
CA ALA A 31 -1.25 -5.77 5.52
C ALA A 31 -0.24 -6.71 4.86
N VAL A 32 -0.04 -6.54 3.57
CA VAL A 32 0.99 -7.22 2.78
C VAL A 32 1.82 -6.18 2.04
N GLY A 33 3.06 -6.47 1.80
CA GLY A 33 3.97 -5.54 1.14
C GLY A 33 5.41 -5.72 1.56
N ASP A 34 6.12 -4.60 1.65
CA ASP A 34 7.57 -4.57 1.85
C ASP A 34 7.98 -3.79 3.13
N SER A 35 9.21 -3.28 3.12
CA SER A 35 9.80 -2.53 4.23
C SER A 35 9.00 -1.28 4.63
N ILE A 36 8.31 -0.65 3.70
CA ILE A 36 7.51 0.55 4.01
C ILE A 36 6.40 0.17 4.99
N THR A 37 5.71 -0.93 4.72
CA THR A 37 4.64 -1.44 5.60
C THR A 37 5.17 -2.04 6.90
N ARG A 38 6.45 -2.46 6.94
CA ARG A 38 7.13 -2.91 8.15
C ARG A 38 7.68 -1.77 9.01
N GLY A 39 7.57 -0.52 8.58
CA GLY A 39 8.13 0.61 9.30
C GLY A 39 9.67 0.60 9.38
N PHE A 40 10.32 0.01 8.36
CA PHE A 40 11.79 -0.10 8.33
C PHE A 40 12.43 1.28 8.42
N ASP A 41 13.43 1.40 9.26
CA ASP A 41 14.18 2.65 9.53
C ASP A 41 13.32 3.83 10.05
N ALA A 42 12.09 3.57 10.45
CA ALA A 42 11.25 4.63 11.02
C ALA A 42 11.62 4.98 12.46
N CYS A 43 11.99 3.98 13.25
CA CYS A 43 12.25 4.14 14.70
C CYS A 43 13.73 4.05 15.05
N ASP A 44 14.47 3.20 14.35
CA ASP A 44 15.88 2.92 14.61
C ASP A 44 16.58 2.50 13.33
N VAL A 45 17.91 2.48 13.36
CA VAL A 45 18.73 2.16 12.19
C VAL A 45 18.67 0.68 11.84
N LEU A 46 18.51 0.39 10.53
CA LEU A 46 18.52 -0.95 9.94
C LEU A 46 17.59 -1.94 10.69
N SER A 47 16.41 -1.46 11.05
CA SER A 47 15.47 -2.21 11.86
C SER A 47 14.03 -1.98 11.41
N ASP A 48 13.26 -3.05 11.35
CA ASP A 48 11.81 -2.96 11.22
C ASP A 48 11.22 -2.33 12.48
N CYS A 49 10.17 -1.54 12.30
CA CYS A 49 9.41 -0.97 13.41
C CYS A 49 7.92 -1.13 13.13
N PRO A 50 7.36 -2.33 13.32
CA PRO A 50 5.94 -2.57 13.02
C PRO A 50 5.00 -1.66 13.79
N GLU A 51 5.40 -1.16 14.97
CA GLU A 51 4.63 -0.22 15.77
C GLU A 51 4.39 1.10 15.03
N ALA A 52 5.29 1.48 14.12
CA ALA A 52 5.18 2.68 13.31
C ALA A 52 4.58 2.42 11.92
N SER A 53 4.12 1.20 11.63
CA SER A 53 3.50 0.89 10.34
C SER A 53 2.27 1.77 10.09
N TRP A 54 2.21 2.36 8.91
CA TRP A 54 1.04 3.11 8.45
C TRP A 54 -0.24 2.25 8.43
N ALA A 55 -0.07 0.94 8.21
CA ALA A 55 -1.20 0.02 8.02
C ALA A 55 -1.74 -0.52 9.35
N THR A 56 -0.85 -0.98 10.23
CA THR A 56 -1.23 -1.77 11.42
C THR A 56 -0.54 -1.34 12.70
N GLY A 57 0.27 -0.30 12.67
CA GLY A 57 1.07 0.11 13.83
C GLY A 57 0.23 0.62 15.00
N ALA A 58 0.72 0.39 16.21
CA ALA A 58 0.09 0.83 17.45
C ALA A 58 0.54 2.23 17.90
N SER A 59 1.59 2.79 17.29
CA SER A 59 2.14 4.09 17.68
C SER A 59 1.10 5.21 17.55
N PRO A 60 0.85 5.98 18.61
CA PRO A 60 -0.08 7.12 18.54
C PRO A 60 0.44 8.25 17.64
N GLU A 61 1.74 8.31 17.36
CA GLU A 61 2.32 9.30 16.47
C GLU A 61 1.98 9.03 15.00
N VAL A 62 1.73 7.76 14.64
CA VAL A 62 1.34 7.37 13.28
C VAL A 62 -0.17 7.41 13.10
N ASP A 63 -0.91 6.91 14.07
CA ASP A 63 -2.35 6.73 13.97
C ASP A 63 -2.69 5.93 12.71
N SER A 64 -2.30 4.66 12.71
CA SER A 64 -2.34 3.76 11.56
C SER A 64 -3.75 3.59 11.00
N LEU A 65 -3.84 3.08 9.76
CA LEU A 65 -5.12 2.74 9.15
C LEU A 65 -5.96 1.83 10.06
N ALA A 66 -5.36 0.79 10.63
CA ALA A 66 -6.07 -0.12 11.53
C ALA A 66 -6.60 0.60 12.77
N VAL A 67 -5.80 1.48 13.38
CA VAL A 67 -6.23 2.27 14.54
C VAL A 67 -7.37 3.22 14.16
N ARG A 68 -7.30 3.87 13.03
CA ARG A 68 -8.36 4.78 12.55
C ARG A 68 -9.67 4.04 12.28
N LEU A 69 -9.60 2.82 11.74
CA LEU A 69 -10.79 2.02 11.43
C LEU A 69 -11.35 1.27 12.64
N LEU A 70 -10.51 0.76 13.52
CA LEU A 70 -10.88 -0.21 14.54
C LEU A 70 -10.71 0.30 15.98
N GLY A 71 -10.08 1.46 16.17
CA GLY A 71 -9.60 1.89 17.48
C GLY A 71 -8.37 1.08 17.92
N ARG A 72 -7.73 1.49 19.00
CA ARG A 72 -6.49 0.83 19.47
C ARG A 72 -6.71 -0.63 19.87
N THR A 73 -7.76 -0.92 20.64
CA THR A 73 -8.08 -2.28 21.06
C THR A 73 -8.43 -3.17 19.86
N GLY A 74 -9.23 -2.66 18.94
CA GLY A 74 -9.59 -3.39 17.72
C GLY A 74 -8.39 -3.66 16.83
N ALA A 75 -7.52 -2.67 16.66
CA ALA A 75 -6.29 -2.83 15.87
C ALA A 75 -5.37 -3.92 16.47
N ALA A 76 -5.22 -3.95 17.80
CA ALA A 76 -4.40 -4.96 18.45
C ALA A 76 -4.93 -6.39 18.26
N ARG A 77 -6.25 -6.55 18.15
CA ARG A 77 -6.90 -7.86 18.06
C ARG A 77 -7.20 -8.31 16.63
N ARG A 78 -7.44 -7.37 15.73
CA ARG A 78 -7.99 -7.66 14.39
C ARG A 78 -7.20 -6.98 13.29
N SER A 79 -5.90 -6.82 13.49
CA SER A 79 -4.99 -6.44 12.42
C SER A 79 -3.72 -7.27 12.43
N TRP A 80 -3.18 -7.55 11.25
CA TRP A 80 -2.00 -8.40 11.06
C TRP A 80 -1.13 -7.82 9.96
N ASN A 81 0.18 -7.95 10.14
CA ASN A 81 1.15 -7.43 9.19
C ASN A 81 2.03 -8.58 8.68
N TYR A 82 1.85 -8.94 7.42
CA TYR A 82 2.60 -9.99 6.74
C TYR A 82 3.61 -9.42 5.74
N ALA A 83 3.80 -8.11 5.73
CA ALA A 83 4.83 -7.49 4.92
C ALA A 83 6.22 -7.96 5.34
N VAL A 84 7.14 -8.01 4.38
CA VAL A 84 8.51 -8.44 4.62
C VAL A 84 9.46 -7.43 3.98
N THR A 85 10.41 -6.94 4.76
CA THR A 85 11.45 -6.04 4.25
C THR A 85 12.19 -6.70 3.08
N GLY A 86 12.31 -5.97 1.96
CA GLY A 86 12.92 -6.46 0.73
C GLY A 86 11.95 -7.16 -0.24
N ALA A 87 10.70 -7.37 0.14
CA ALA A 87 9.73 -8.06 -0.71
C ALA A 87 9.49 -7.33 -2.03
N ARG A 88 9.33 -8.11 -3.08
CA ARG A 88 8.94 -7.68 -4.42
C ARG A 88 7.56 -8.22 -4.76
N MET A 89 7.02 -7.82 -5.90
CA MET A 89 5.70 -8.31 -6.34
C MET A 89 5.65 -9.84 -6.41
N ALA A 90 6.76 -10.50 -6.77
CA ALA A 90 6.82 -11.96 -6.79
C ALA A 90 6.56 -12.61 -5.43
N ASP A 91 6.76 -11.89 -4.34
CA ASP A 91 6.52 -12.38 -2.98
C ASP A 91 5.06 -12.19 -2.54
N LEU A 92 4.28 -11.40 -3.26
CA LEU A 92 2.92 -11.06 -2.87
C LEU A 92 1.99 -12.27 -2.80
N PRO A 93 2.01 -13.22 -3.76
CA PRO A 93 1.14 -14.40 -3.66
C PRO A 93 1.32 -15.19 -2.36
N GLY A 94 2.55 -15.35 -1.89
CA GLY A 94 2.84 -16.04 -0.62
C GLY A 94 2.33 -15.28 0.60
N GLN A 95 2.50 -13.97 0.62
CA GLN A 95 1.98 -13.12 1.70
C GLN A 95 0.45 -13.12 1.70
N MET A 96 -0.16 -13.07 0.52
CA MET A 96 -1.61 -13.11 0.39
C MET A 96 -2.18 -14.43 0.93
N ALA A 97 -1.51 -15.55 0.67
CA ALA A 97 -1.90 -16.84 1.22
C ALA A 97 -1.87 -16.86 2.77
N GLN A 98 -0.92 -16.17 3.38
CA GLN A 98 -0.88 -16.00 4.84
C GLN A 98 -2.02 -15.11 5.34
N ALA A 99 -2.25 -13.98 4.67
CA ALA A 99 -3.30 -13.04 5.03
C ALA A 99 -4.69 -13.69 5.01
N VAL A 100 -4.96 -14.51 4.00
CA VAL A 100 -6.24 -15.21 3.82
C VAL A 100 -6.62 -16.07 5.03
N ARG A 101 -5.63 -16.66 5.73
CA ARG A 101 -5.88 -17.48 6.92
C ARG A 101 -6.57 -16.71 8.04
N ARG A 102 -6.37 -15.40 8.10
CA ARG A 102 -7.01 -14.53 9.09
C ARG A 102 -8.42 -14.09 8.70
N LYS A 103 -8.83 -14.38 7.47
CA LYS A 103 -10.13 -13.95 6.93
C LYS A 103 -10.37 -12.45 7.12
N PRO A 104 -9.42 -11.58 6.74
CA PRO A 104 -9.58 -10.15 6.93
C PRO A 104 -10.71 -9.60 6.05
N GLN A 105 -11.36 -8.57 6.54
CA GLN A 105 -12.34 -7.82 5.73
C GLN A 105 -11.65 -6.86 4.77
N LEU A 106 -10.46 -6.36 5.12
CA LEU A 106 -9.65 -5.50 4.29
C LEU A 106 -8.20 -6.02 4.25
N VAL A 107 -7.65 -6.14 3.03
CA VAL A 107 -6.23 -6.37 2.80
C VAL A 107 -5.62 -5.10 2.23
N THR A 108 -4.51 -4.62 2.81
CA THR A 108 -3.75 -3.50 2.24
C THR A 108 -2.54 -4.04 1.49
N VAL A 109 -2.29 -3.47 0.31
CA VAL A 109 -1.18 -3.85 -0.57
C VAL A 109 -0.32 -2.61 -0.84
N MET A 110 0.95 -2.66 -0.46
CA MET A 110 1.94 -1.67 -0.84
C MET A 110 3.24 -2.37 -1.19
N VAL A 111 3.51 -2.50 -2.48
CA VAL A 111 4.67 -3.24 -3.01
C VAL A 111 5.03 -2.69 -4.39
N GLY A 112 6.29 -2.80 -4.77
CA GLY A 112 6.78 -2.40 -6.08
C GLY A 112 8.07 -1.60 -6.04
N ALA A 113 8.38 -0.91 -4.96
CA ALA A 113 9.63 -0.17 -4.83
C ALA A 113 10.85 -1.07 -5.02
N ASN A 114 10.87 -2.25 -4.41
CA ASN A 114 11.99 -3.19 -4.54
C ASN A 114 12.08 -3.83 -5.94
N ASP A 115 10.99 -3.86 -6.67
CA ASP A 115 10.99 -4.30 -8.07
C ASP A 115 11.79 -3.35 -8.97
N ALA A 116 11.76 -2.06 -8.63
CA ALA A 116 12.53 -1.01 -9.32
C ALA A 116 13.91 -0.78 -8.70
N CYS A 117 14.03 -0.92 -7.38
CA CYS A 117 15.23 -0.65 -6.60
C CYS A 117 16.25 -1.80 -6.70
N ARG A 118 16.65 -2.12 -7.92
CA ARG A 118 17.62 -3.19 -8.20
C ARG A 118 19.02 -2.60 -8.34
N ARG A 119 20.01 -3.46 -8.52
CA ARG A 119 21.40 -3.05 -8.74
C ARG A 119 21.53 -2.20 -10.01
N THR A 120 20.83 -2.59 -11.06
CA THR A 120 20.81 -1.90 -12.35
C THR A 120 19.38 -1.87 -12.91
N PRO A 121 19.08 -0.96 -13.84
CA PRO A 121 17.78 -0.95 -14.50
C PRO A 121 17.41 -2.25 -15.21
N SER A 122 18.39 -2.97 -15.77
CA SER A 122 18.14 -4.23 -16.46
C SER A 122 17.68 -5.36 -15.53
N ALA A 123 17.93 -5.24 -14.23
CA ALA A 123 17.50 -6.20 -13.22
C ALA A 123 16.12 -5.92 -12.66
N MET A 124 15.48 -4.80 -13.03
CA MET A 124 14.12 -4.49 -12.58
C MET A 124 13.13 -5.56 -13.04
N THR A 125 12.14 -5.84 -12.21
CA THR A 125 11.06 -6.76 -12.57
C THR A 125 10.36 -6.29 -13.85
N PRO A 126 10.26 -7.15 -14.89
CA PRO A 126 9.50 -6.79 -16.08
C PRO A 126 8.05 -6.46 -15.75
N VAL A 127 7.47 -5.50 -16.45
CA VAL A 127 6.08 -5.07 -16.21
C VAL A 127 5.10 -6.24 -16.35
N SER A 128 5.31 -7.12 -17.32
CA SER A 128 4.45 -8.29 -17.53
C SER A 128 4.47 -9.26 -16.35
N ALA A 129 5.64 -9.51 -15.75
CA ALA A 129 5.77 -10.36 -14.57
C ALA A 129 5.13 -9.69 -13.34
N PHE A 130 5.33 -8.40 -13.17
CA PHE A 130 4.71 -7.62 -12.11
C PHE A 130 3.18 -7.72 -12.18
N ARG A 131 2.62 -7.56 -13.38
CA ARG A 131 1.18 -7.69 -13.62
C ARG A 131 0.68 -9.10 -13.30
N ALA A 132 1.35 -10.11 -13.80
CA ALA A 132 0.93 -11.51 -13.63
C ALA A 132 0.86 -11.89 -12.14
N ASP A 133 1.86 -11.54 -11.36
CA ASP A 133 1.91 -11.84 -9.92
C ASP A 133 0.84 -11.06 -9.14
N PHE A 134 0.57 -9.81 -9.52
CA PHE A 134 -0.48 -9.04 -8.89
C PHE A 134 -1.87 -9.59 -9.21
N GLU A 135 -2.13 -9.93 -10.47
CA GLU A 135 -3.37 -10.57 -10.88
C GLU A 135 -3.60 -11.89 -10.15
N ASP A 136 -2.56 -12.73 -10.04
CA ASP A 136 -2.64 -14.00 -9.33
C ASP A 136 -2.97 -13.80 -7.86
N SER A 137 -2.35 -12.81 -7.21
CA SER A 137 -2.60 -12.50 -5.80
C SER A 137 -4.05 -12.07 -5.55
N LEU A 138 -4.58 -11.18 -6.38
CA LEU A 138 -6.00 -10.76 -6.27
C LEU A 138 -6.96 -11.90 -6.59
N ARG A 139 -6.66 -12.70 -7.58
CA ARG A 139 -7.49 -13.85 -7.96
C ARG A 139 -7.55 -14.88 -6.83
N SER A 140 -6.40 -15.19 -6.22
CA SER A 140 -6.33 -16.11 -5.08
C SER A 140 -7.10 -15.59 -3.88
N LEU A 141 -6.96 -14.30 -3.57
CA LEU A 141 -7.72 -13.67 -2.48
C LEU A 141 -9.23 -13.77 -2.77
N ARG A 142 -9.64 -13.39 -3.96
CA ARG A 142 -11.07 -13.37 -4.33
C ARG A 142 -11.69 -14.75 -4.30
N LYS A 143 -10.95 -15.77 -4.71
CA LYS A 143 -11.41 -17.17 -4.64
C LYS A 143 -11.58 -17.63 -3.20
N ALA A 144 -10.63 -17.30 -2.33
CA ALA A 144 -10.67 -17.72 -0.92
C ALA A 144 -11.68 -16.91 -0.10
N LEU A 145 -11.77 -15.60 -0.35
CA LEU A 145 -12.59 -14.66 0.41
C LEU A 145 -13.36 -13.76 -0.57
N PRO A 146 -14.52 -14.20 -1.05
CA PRO A 146 -15.25 -13.50 -2.11
C PRO A 146 -15.65 -12.05 -1.77
N LYS A 147 -15.73 -11.71 -0.48
CA LYS A 147 -16.17 -10.38 -0.01
C LYS A 147 -15.04 -9.53 0.55
N ALA A 148 -13.81 -10.04 0.65
CA ALA A 148 -12.69 -9.27 1.16
C ALA A 148 -12.40 -8.07 0.27
N GLN A 149 -12.17 -6.92 0.88
CA GLN A 149 -11.82 -5.69 0.19
C GLN A 149 -10.32 -5.52 0.13
N VAL A 150 -9.85 -4.81 -0.88
CA VAL A 150 -8.43 -4.53 -1.08
C VAL A 150 -8.21 -3.03 -1.21
N PHE A 151 -7.25 -2.51 -0.48
CA PHE A 151 -6.67 -1.19 -0.69
C PHE A 151 -5.29 -1.36 -1.31
N VAL A 152 -5.03 -0.66 -2.41
CA VAL A 152 -3.75 -0.71 -3.12
C VAL A 152 -3.12 0.68 -3.11
N ALA A 153 -1.94 0.80 -2.50
CA ALA A 153 -1.14 2.02 -2.55
C ALA A 153 -0.30 2.05 -3.81
N SER A 154 -0.17 3.24 -4.40
CA SER A 154 0.81 3.46 -5.47
C SER A 154 2.24 3.37 -4.93
N VAL A 155 3.18 3.03 -5.79
CA VAL A 155 4.62 3.06 -5.49
C VAL A 155 5.05 4.52 -5.36
N PRO A 156 5.83 4.89 -4.33
CA PRO A 156 6.32 6.25 -4.19
C PRO A 156 7.14 6.71 -5.39
N ASN A 157 7.21 8.01 -5.59
CA ASN A 157 8.05 8.64 -6.61
C ASN A 157 9.52 8.55 -6.20
N LEU A 158 10.23 7.54 -6.69
CA LEU A 158 11.62 7.27 -6.31
C LEU A 158 12.57 8.39 -6.73
N LYS A 159 12.34 8.99 -7.89
CA LYS A 159 13.19 10.10 -8.35
C LYS A 159 13.08 11.30 -7.43
N ARG A 160 11.89 11.56 -6.88
CA ARG A 160 11.71 12.60 -5.87
C ARG A 160 12.49 12.30 -4.60
N LEU A 161 12.49 11.05 -4.13
CA LEU A 161 13.26 10.66 -2.95
C LEU A 161 14.75 10.89 -3.18
N TRP A 162 15.26 10.56 -4.37
CA TRP A 162 16.63 10.90 -4.77
C TRP A 162 16.87 12.42 -4.71
N SER A 163 15.98 13.22 -5.30
CA SER A 163 16.16 14.68 -5.36
C SER A 163 16.14 15.33 -3.98
N GLU A 164 15.33 14.81 -3.05
CA GLU A 164 15.26 15.32 -1.68
C GLU A 164 16.47 14.89 -0.83
N GLY A 165 16.83 13.61 -0.89
CA GLY A 165 17.90 13.07 -0.04
C GLY A 165 19.32 13.39 -0.51
N ARG A 166 19.52 13.66 -1.79
CA ARG A 166 20.85 13.93 -2.35
C ARG A 166 21.51 15.19 -1.79
N SER A 167 20.76 16.12 -1.26
CA SER A 167 21.31 17.32 -0.62
C SER A 167 21.90 17.03 0.76
N SER A 168 21.64 15.86 1.34
CA SER A 168 22.18 15.44 2.62
C SER A 168 23.49 14.70 2.45
N PRO A 169 24.63 15.20 2.99
CA PRO A 169 25.88 14.44 2.96
C PRO A 169 25.78 13.08 3.65
N MET A 170 25.03 13.01 4.76
CA MET A 170 24.80 11.77 5.49
C MET A 170 23.95 10.79 4.68
N GLY A 171 22.90 11.25 4.03
CA GLY A 171 22.05 10.44 3.16
C GLY A 171 22.85 9.80 2.05
N LYS A 172 23.69 10.58 1.37
CA LYS A 172 24.54 10.05 0.29
C LYS A 172 25.52 8.97 0.77
N GLN A 173 26.05 9.09 1.99
CA GLN A 173 26.94 8.07 2.55
C GLN A 173 26.18 6.77 2.82
N VAL A 174 24.98 6.87 3.38
CA VAL A 174 24.15 5.68 3.65
C VAL A 174 23.73 5.02 2.34
N TRP A 175 23.40 5.79 1.32
CA TRP A 175 23.01 5.25 0.01
C TRP A 175 24.11 4.41 -0.65
N LYS A 176 25.37 4.70 -0.37
CA LYS A 176 26.50 3.90 -0.87
C LYS A 176 26.53 2.47 -0.33
N LEU A 177 25.77 2.19 0.74
CA LEU A 177 25.62 0.84 1.30
C LEU A 177 24.68 -0.04 0.48
N GLY A 178 24.12 0.46 -0.62
CA GLY A 178 23.30 -0.32 -1.54
C GLY A 178 21.79 -0.09 -1.42
N ILE A 179 21.38 1.07 -0.94
CA ILE A 179 19.96 1.43 -0.89
C ILE A 179 19.53 1.91 -2.28
N CYS A 180 18.60 1.18 -2.91
CA CYS A 180 18.03 1.49 -4.21
C CYS A 180 19.08 1.94 -5.24
N PRO A 181 20.10 1.12 -5.57
CA PRO A 181 21.24 1.59 -6.37
C PRO A 181 20.84 2.08 -7.76
N SER A 182 19.83 1.51 -8.37
CA SER A 182 19.36 1.91 -9.70
C SER A 182 18.92 3.37 -9.76
N MET A 183 18.36 3.90 -8.68
CA MET A 183 17.95 5.31 -8.58
C MET A 183 18.97 6.17 -7.85
N LEU A 184 19.51 5.69 -6.71
CA LEU A 184 20.28 6.48 -5.78
C LEU A 184 21.79 6.38 -5.99
N GLY A 185 22.26 5.41 -6.78
CA GLY A 185 23.69 5.26 -7.07
C GLY A 185 24.26 6.51 -7.75
N ASP A 186 25.51 6.86 -7.46
CA ASP A 186 26.16 8.08 -7.96
C ASP A 186 25.24 9.31 -7.82
N ALA A 187 24.82 9.56 -6.59
CA ALA A 187 23.73 10.50 -6.28
C ALA A 187 23.94 11.91 -6.85
N ASP A 188 25.18 12.37 -6.95
CA ASP A 188 25.54 13.69 -7.44
C ASP A 188 25.75 13.74 -8.96
N ALA A 189 25.81 12.60 -9.64
CA ALA A 189 26.03 12.56 -11.08
C ALA A 189 24.77 13.06 -11.82
N LEU A 190 24.96 14.04 -12.69
CA LEU A 190 23.90 14.66 -13.49
C LEU A 190 24.18 14.57 -15.00
N ASP A 191 25.16 13.75 -15.40
CA ASP A 191 25.46 13.52 -16.80
C ASP A 191 24.34 12.74 -17.51
N SER A 192 24.44 12.62 -18.83
CA SER A 192 23.41 11.97 -19.64
C SER A 192 23.14 10.53 -19.22
N ALA A 193 24.19 9.77 -18.88
CA ALA A 193 24.05 8.37 -18.50
C ALA A 193 23.31 8.22 -17.17
N ALA A 194 23.67 9.02 -16.16
CA ALA A 194 22.99 9.01 -14.86
C ALA A 194 21.53 9.46 -14.98
N THR A 195 21.28 10.50 -15.76
CA THR A 195 19.92 11.00 -16.00
C THR A 195 19.07 9.95 -16.72
N LEU A 196 19.60 9.31 -17.76
CA LEU A 196 18.89 8.23 -18.47
C LEU A 196 18.58 7.06 -17.54
N ARG A 197 19.54 6.66 -16.70
CA ARG A 197 19.35 5.59 -15.73
C ARG A 197 18.18 5.90 -14.79
N ARG A 198 18.15 7.10 -14.19
CA ARG A 198 17.08 7.49 -13.26
C ARG A 198 15.74 7.62 -13.96
N ASP A 199 15.72 8.18 -15.16
CA ASP A 199 14.48 8.30 -15.93
C ASP A 199 13.94 6.93 -16.34
N THR A 200 14.81 5.98 -16.65
CA THR A 200 14.41 4.59 -16.94
C THR A 200 13.76 3.94 -15.72
N VAL A 201 14.33 4.12 -14.53
CA VAL A 201 13.75 3.59 -13.29
C VAL A 201 12.42 4.28 -12.98
N GLN A 202 12.36 5.60 -13.13
CA GLN A 202 11.14 6.37 -12.88
C GLN A 202 10.00 5.94 -13.82
N LYS A 203 10.30 5.74 -15.10
CA LYS A 203 9.32 5.23 -16.06
C LYS A 203 8.79 3.85 -15.65
N ARG A 204 9.68 2.97 -15.14
CA ARG A 204 9.28 1.65 -14.67
C ARG A 204 8.32 1.75 -13.47
N VAL A 205 8.58 2.67 -12.54
CA VAL A 205 7.67 2.93 -11.41
C VAL A 205 6.30 3.39 -11.90
N GLU A 206 6.28 4.29 -12.88
CA GLU A 206 5.02 4.75 -13.48
C GLU A 206 4.27 3.60 -14.16
N ASP A 207 4.99 2.71 -14.84
CA ASP A 207 4.39 1.52 -15.46
C ASP A 207 3.83 0.56 -14.40
N TYR A 208 4.53 0.37 -13.28
CA TYR A 208 4.00 -0.41 -12.16
C TYR A 208 2.71 0.20 -11.61
N ASN A 209 2.69 1.50 -11.42
CA ASN A 209 1.49 2.19 -10.92
C ASN A 209 0.32 2.08 -11.89
N LYS A 210 0.58 2.09 -13.18
CA LYS A 210 -0.44 1.83 -14.20
C LYS A 210 -1.02 0.42 -14.06
N VAL A 211 -0.17 -0.58 -13.86
CA VAL A 211 -0.61 -1.97 -13.61
C VAL A 211 -1.46 -2.06 -12.35
N LEU A 212 -1.00 -1.47 -11.25
CA LEU A 212 -1.75 -1.48 -9.99
C LEU A 212 -3.14 -0.88 -10.16
N LYS A 213 -3.24 0.25 -10.85
CA LYS A 213 -4.52 0.91 -11.14
C LYS A 213 -5.43 0.03 -12.01
N GLU A 214 -4.91 -0.49 -13.12
CA GLU A 214 -5.69 -1.25 -14.09
C GLU A 214 -6.21 -2.57 -13.51
N VAL A 215 -5.35 -3.32 -12.84
CA VAL A 215 -5.72 -4.62 -12.26
C VAL A 215 -6.69 -4.42 -11.10
N CYS A 216 -6.47 -3.43 -10.24
CA CYS A 216 -7.41 -3.09 -9.18
C CYS A 216 -8.79 -2.73 -9.73
N ALA A 217 -8.84 -1.99 -10.84
CA ALA A 217 -10.10 -1.58 -11.47
C ALA A 217 -10.94 -2.76 -12.00
N GLU A 218 -10.33 -3.91 -12.24
CA GLU A 218 -11.03 -5.12 -12.68
C GLU A 218 -11.73 -5.84 -11.52
N ASP A 219 -11.41 -5.50 -10.28
CA ASP A 219 -12.03 -6.06 -9.07
C ASP A 219 -12.87 -4.99 -8.38
N LYS A 220 -14.19 -5.21 -8.33
CA LYS A 220 -15.15 -4.26 -7.75
C LYS A 220 -14.92 -4.00 -6.25
N ARG A 221 -14.17 -4.86 -5.58
CA ARG A 221 -13.84 -4.73 -4.16
C ARG A 221 -12.39 -4.31 -3.95
N CYS A 222 -11.80 -3.69 -4.94
CA CYS A 222 -10.45 -3.13 -4.88
C CYS A 222 -10.50 -1.62 -5.08
N ARG A 223 -9.78 -0.89 -4.24
CA ARG A 223 -9.60 0.56 -4.37
C ARG A 223 -8.11 0.89 -4.45
N TYR A 224 -7.72 1.51 -5.54
CA TYR A 224 -6.40 2.11 -5.73
C TYR A 224 -6.41 3.53 -5.16
N ASP A 225 -5.27 4.00 -4.66
CA ASP A 225 -5.17 5.32 -4.02
C ASP A 225 -5.26 6.51 -4.98
N GLY A 226 -5.50 6.26 -6.26
CA GLY A 226 -5.53 7.31 -7.28
C GLY A 226 -4.16 7.92 -7.58
N GLY A 227 -3.08 7.26 -7.17
CA GLY A 227 -1.72 7.79 -7.30
C GLY A 227 -1.29 8.69 -6.14
N ALA A 228 -2.06 8.75 -5.05
CA ALA A 228 -1.82 9.71 -3.98
C ALA A 228 -0.47 9.51 -3.29
N VAL A 229 0.00 8.27 -3.11
CA VAL A 229 1.33 8.02 -2.55
C VAL A 229 2.42 8.45 -3.54
N TYR A 230 2.28 8.11 -4.81
CA TYR A 230 3.21 8.56 -5.85
C TYR A 230 3.30 10.08 -5.93
N ASP A 231 2.17 10.77 -5.87
CA ASP A 231 2.10 12.22 -5.98
C ASP A 231 2.49 12.96 -4.69
N TYR A 232 2.55 12.25 -3.56
CA TYR A 232 2.89 12.87 -2.30
C TYR A 232 4.31 13.43 -2.33
N ARG A 233 4.45 14.70 -1.98
CA ARG A 233 5.75 15.39 -1.98
C ARG A 233 6.48 15.14 -0.67
N PHE A 234 7.10 13.96 -0.56
CA PHE A 234 7.95 13.67 0.59
C PHE A 234 9.06 14.71 0.70
N SER A 235 9.20 15.28 1.90
CA SER A 235 10.31 16.13 2.27
C SER A 235 11.18 15.40 3.31
N THR A 236 12.27 16.03 3.74
CA THR A 236 13.13 15.43 4.76
C THR A 236 12.39 15.12 6.07
N ALA A 237 11.30 15.84 6.39
CA ALA A 237 10.47 15.55 7.56
C ALA A 237 9.76 14.20 7.47
N GLN A 238 9.42 13.75 6.28
CA GLN A 238 8.76 12.46 6.04
C GLN A 238 9.73 11.33 5.70
N LEU A 239 11.03 11.62 5.59
CA LEU A 239 12.05 10.63 5.30
C LEU A 239 12.83 10.27 6.56
N SER A 240 13.20 9.00 6.68
CA SER A 240 14.02 8.52 7.79
C SER A 240 15.36 9.28 7.86
N ARG A 241 15.73 9.74 9.03
CA ARG A 241 17.07 10.31 9.28
C ARG A 241 18.20 9.29 9.16
N TRP A 242 17.86 7.99 9.16
CA TRP A 242 18.84 6.92 9.07
C TRP A 242 19.26 6.62 7.63
N ASP A 243 18.34 6.79 6.66
CA ASP A 243 18.65 6.46 5.26
C ASP A 243 18.15 7.48 4.23
N TYR A 244 17.38 8.47 4.62
CA TYR A 244 16.83 9.49 3.72
C TYR A 244 16.11 8.88 2.50
N PHE A 245 15.51 7.73 2.69
CA PHE A 245 14.80 7.00 1.64
C PHE A 245 13.49 6.38 2.14
N HIS A 246 13.55 5.56 3.19
CA HIS A 246 12.35 5.02 3.81
C HIS A 246 11.57 6.12 4.55
N PRO A 247 10.25 5.97 4.72
CA PRO A 247 9.47 6.93 5.49
C PRO A 247 9.91 6.99 6.97
N SER A 248 9.95 8.20 7.50
CA SER A 248 10.04 8.43 8.94
C SER A 248 8.69 8.10 9.61
N VAL A 249 8.62 8.21 10.93
CA VAL A 249 7.36 8.11 11.67
C VAL A 249 6.33 9.11 11.11
N ASN A 250 6.74 10.33 10.82
CA ASN A 250 5.89 11.33 10.16
C ASN A 250 5.45 10.86 8.78
N GLY A 251 6.37 10.29 7.99
CA GLY A 251 6.04 9.73 6.68
C GLY A 251 5.02 8.59 6.77
N GLN A 252 5.16 7.71 7.74
CA GLN A 252 4.20 6.64 7.99
C GLN A 252 2.82 7.20 8.33
N ALA A 253 2.77 8.28 9.13
CA ALA A 253 1.51 8.95 9.45
C ALA A 253 0.83 9.53 8.19
N ARG A 254 1.61 10.07 7.24
CA ARG A 254 1.06 10.59 5.97
C ARG A 254 0.49 9.46 5.11
N LEU A 255 1.17 8.31 5.06
CA LEU A 255 0.66 7.14 4.35
C LEU A 255 -0.64 6.63 4.97
N ALA A 256 -0.73 6.61 6.29
CA ALA A 256 -1.95 6.23 7.00
C ALA A 256 -3.14 7.14 6.64
N GLU A 257 -2.92 8.45 6.54
CA GLU A 257 -3.95 9.40 6.14
C GLU A 257 -4.44 9.15 4.71
N ILE A 258 -3.52 8.89 3.78
CA ILE A 258 -3.85 8.58 2.39
C ILE A 258 -4.71 7.32 2.31
N ALA A 259 -4.28 6.26 2.99
CA ALA A 259 -5.02 4.99 3.03
C ALA A 259 -6.42 5.17 3.62
N TYR A 260 -6.53 5.88 4.73
CA TYR A 260 -7.80 6.12 5.41
C TYR A 260 -8.77 6.90 4.52
N ARG A 261 -8.30 7.95 3.84
CA ARG A 261 -9.13 8.70 2.90
C ARG A 261 -9.65 7.84 1.76
N THR A 262 -8.79 6.97 1.21
CA THR A 262 -9.18 6.07 0.12
C THR A 262 -10.23 5.06 0.58
N VAL A 263 -10.01 4.42 1.71
CA VAL A 263 -10.93 3.39 2.25
C VAL A 263 -12.27 3.98 2.66
N THR A 264 -12.28 5.17 3.25
CA THR A 264 -13.49 5.79 3.78
C THR A 264 -14.20 6.73 2.80
N ALA A 265 -13.65 6.95 1.61
CA ALA A 265 -14.29 7.77 0.59
C ALA A 265 -15.63 7.17 0.16
N LYS A 266 -16.60 8.01 -0.15
CA LYS A 266 -17.92 7.55 -0.64
C LYS A 266 -17.80 6.87 -2.00
N LYS A 267 -16.87 7.32 -2.83
CA LYS A 267 -16.60 6.80 -4.19
C LYS A 267 -15.12 6.48 -4.34
N PRO A 268 -14.76 5.51 -5.22
CA PRO A 268 -13.37 5.25 -5.54
C PRO A 268 -12.66 6.51 -6.04
N LEU A 269 -11.38 6.66 -5.70
CA LEU A 269 -10.53 7.71 -6.25
C LEU A 269 -10.11 7.31 -7.67
N THR A 270 -10.05 8.28 -8.56
CA THR A 270 -9.65 8.07 -9.97
C THR A 270 -8.22 8.53 -10.22
#